data_c4a4ebdf52231e61a04f50e768d4f4e9
#
_entry.id   c4a4ebdf52231e61a04f50e768d4f4e9
#
_cell.length_a   1.000
_cell.length_b   1.000
_cell.length_c   1.000
_cell.angle_alpha   90.00
_cell.angle_beta   90.00
_cell.angle_gamma   90.00
#
_symmetry.space_group_name_H-M   'P 1'
#
loop_
_entity.id
_entity.type
_entity.pdbx_description
1 polymer ?
#
loop_
_entity_poly.entity_id
_entity_poly.type
_entity_poly.pdbx_seq_one_letter_code
_entity_poly.pdbx_strand_id
1 'polypeptide(L)'
;LAFSGGEPLTRKDFFQVARHASDRGLYVSLASNGTLLTKEIVAKVKEAKVNYIDVSIDGACAKTHDDFRGVPGTFDKAIEGLKNCVEADLCVCIATTVGKNNMAELPAIIDLAEKIHAERFTYFNFIPTGRGKAHFDQDLSPQEREDVMRHLLNRMSAGCKTTVLATPPQ
;
A
#
# COMPACT_ATOMS: atom_id res chain seq x y z
N LEU A 1 8.15 8.27 -12.36
CA LEU A 1 7.44 9.34 -11.65
C LEU A 1 6.42 8.72 -10.72
N ALA A 2 6.53 8.99 -9.41
CA ALA A 2 5.55 8.53 -8.42
C ALA A 2 4.63 9.69 -8.02
N PHE A 3 3.34 9.46 -8.10
CA PHE A 3 2.32 10.35 -7.54
C PHE A 3 1.98 9.89 -6.13
N SER A 4 2.23 10.76 -5.16
CA SER A 4 1.96 10.51 -3.73
C SER A 4 1.55 11.82 -3.05
N GLY A 5 1.41 11.79 -1.72
CA GLY A 5 1.09 12.97 -0.92
C GLY A 5 -0.11 12.72 -0.02
N GLY A 6 -1.16 13.55 -0.05
CA GLY A 6 -2.48 13.20 0.47
C GLY A 6 -3.06 12.06 -0.37
N GLU A 7 -4.24 12.26 -0.95
CA GLU A 7 -4.79 11.28 -1.90
C GLU A 7 -4.71 11.87 -3.32
N PRO A 8 -3.84 11.33 -4.21
CA PRO A 8 -3.66 11.89 -5.55
C PRO A 8 -4.92 11.89 -6.40
N LEU A 9 -5.81 10.91 -6.22
CA LEU A 9 -7.07 10.80 -6.96
C LEU A 9 -8.09 11.89 -6.63
N THR A 10 -7.87 12.69 -5.59
CA THR A 10 -8.69 13.88 -5.30
C THR A 10 -8.29 15.09 -6.17
N ARG A 11 -7.13 15.03 -6.81
CA ARG A 11 -6.63 16.07 -7.68
C ARG A 11 -7.39 16.05 -9.03
N LYS A 12 -8.02 17.15 -9.40
CA LYS A 12 -8.91 17.22 -10.57
C LYS A 12 -8.22 16.92 -11.90
N ASP A 13 -6.95 17.27 -12.04
CA ASP A 13 -6.15 17.09 -13.25
C ASP A 13 -5.19 15.88 -13.18
N PHE A 14 -5.35 15.01 -12.16
CA PHE A 14 -4.47 13.86 -11.96
C PHE A 14 -4.30 13.01 -13.24
N PHE A 15 -5.40 12.61 -13.88
CA PHE A 15 -5.34 11.75 -15.05
C PHE A 15 -4.65 12.40 -16.25
N GLN A 16 -4.82 13.71 -16.42
CA GLN A 16 -4.16 14.47 -17.48
C GLN A 16 -2.65 14.53 -17.25
N VAL A 17 -2.22 14.81 -16.01
CA VAL A 17 -0.79 14.87 -15.64
C VAL A 17 -0.14 13.50 -15.73
N ALA A 18 -0.81 12.44 -15.24
CA ALA A 18 -0.32 11.07 -15.30
C ALA A 18 -0.17 10.62 -16.77
N ARG A 19 -1.17 10.87 -17.61
CA ARG A 19 -1.11 10.58 -19.05
C ARG A 19 0.03 11.33 -19.76
N HIS A 20 0.17 12.62 -19.49
CA HIS A 20 1.25 13.43 -20.06
C HIS A 20 2.64 12.88 -19.70
N ALA A 21 2.83 12.45 -18.44
CA ALA A 21 4.07 11.83 -17.99
C ALA A 21 4.35 10.51 -18.74
N SER A 22 3.34 9.65 -18.84
CA SER A 22 3.45 8.36 -19.56
C SER A 22 3.73 8.55 -21.05
N ASP A 23 3.08 9.50 -21.72
CA ASP A 23 3.30 9.78 -23.13
C ASP A 23 4.70 10.34 -23.42
N ARG A 24 5.42 10.80 -22.37
CA ARG A 24 6.84 11.16 -22.41
C ARG A 24 7.80 10.04 -22.05
N GLY A 25 7.29 8.81 -21.94
CA GLY A 25 8.10 7.63 -21.66
C GLY A 25 8.46 7.45 -20.17
N LEU A 26 7.85 8.18 -19.25
CA LEU A 26 8.07 7.98 -17.81
C LEU A 26 7.29 6.76 -17.33
N TYR A 27 7.93 5.94 -16.49
CA TYR A 27 7.24 4.94 -15.68
C TYR A 27 6.44 5.66 -14.60
N VAL A 28 5.11 5.53 -14.61
CA VAL A 28 4.20 6.25 -13.71
C VAL A 28 3.67 5.31 -12.64
N SER A 29 3.83 5.68 -11.37
CA SER A 29 3.25 4.99 -10.23
C SER A 29 2.32 5.90 -9.43
N LEU A 30 1.32 5.28 -8.79
CA LEU A 30 0.32 5.92 -7.96
C LEU A 30 0.34 5.30 -6.56
N ALA A 31 0.59 6.11 -5.52
CA ALA A 31 0.38 5.72 -4.14
C ALA A 31 -0.96 6.29 -3.65
N SER A 32 -1.89 5.41 -3.30
CA SER A 32 -3.28 5.75 -2.95
C SER A 32 -3.69 5.08 -1.64
N ASN A 33 -4.64 5.70 -0.94
CA ASN A 33 -5.34 5.05 0.17
C ASN A 33 -6.37 3.99 -0.29
N GLY A 34 -6.59 3.84 -1.59
CA GLY A 34 -7.45 2.85 -2.20
C GLY A 34 -8.94 3.16 -2.18
N THR A 35 -9.39 4.11 -1.37
CA THR A 35 -10.82 4.34 -1.12
C THR A 35 -11.61 4.91 -2.30
N LEU A 36 -10.91 5.46 -3.29
CA LEU A 36 -11.49 6.05 -4.51
C LEU A 36 -11.34 5.16 -5.75
N LEU A 37 -10.73 3.98 -5.63
CA LEU A 37 -10.48 3.06 -6.74
C LEU A 37 -11.73 2.27 -7.14
N THR A 38 -12.79 2.99 -7.51
CA THR A 38 -13.98 2.38 -8.13
C THR A 38 -13.64 1.85 -9.52
N LYS A 39 -14.45 0.96 -10.09
CA LYS A 39 -14.25 0.43 -11.45
C LYS A 39 -14.11 1.55 -12.49
N GLU A 40 -14.88 2.63 -12.36
CA GLU A 40 -14.80 3.79 -13.23
C GLU A 40 -13.44 4.52 -13.10
N ILE A 41 -12.99 4.75 -11.87
CA ILE A 41 -11.70 5.41 -11.60
C ILE A 41 -10.54 4.54 -12.07
N VAL A 42 -10.61 3.22 -11.83
CA VAL A 42 -9.61 2.26 -12.29
C VAL A 42 -9.50 2.25 -13.82
N ALA A 43 -10.61 2.33 -14.55
CA ALA A 43 -10.58 2.47 -16.00
C ALA A 43 -9.82 3.74 -16.44
N LYS A 44 -10.08 4.89 -15.79
CA LYS A 44 -9.36 6.14 -16.06
C LYS A 44 -7.86 6.05 -15.71
N VAL A 45 -7.51 5.36 -14.62
CA VAL A 45 -6.11 5.08 -14.23
C VAL A 45 -5.40 4.27 -15.32
N LYS A 46 -6.07 3.25 -15.86
CA LYS A 46 -5.55 2.43 -16.98
C LYS A 46 -5.41 3.25 -18.27
N GLU A 47 -6.39 4.07 -18.61
CA GLU A 47 -6.32 4.99 -19.75
C GLU A 47 -5.19 6.01 -19.62
N ALA A 48 -4.91 6.48 -18.39
CA ALA A 48 -3.79 7.37 -18.11
C ALA A 48 -2.43 6.66 -18.16
N LYS A 49 -2.41 5.35 -18.45
CA LYS A 49 -1.21 4.50 -18.55
C LYS A 49 -0.37 4.51 -17.26
N VAL A 50 -1.03 4.52 -16.11
CA VAL A 50 -0.36 4.29 -14.84
C VAL A 50 0.12 2.84 -14.82
N ASN A 51 1.41 2.63 -14.57
CA ASN A 51 2.06 1.33 -14.65
C ASN A 51 1.94 0.51 -13.36
N TYR A 52 1.76 1.19 -12.22
CA TYR A 52 1.88 0.55 -10.93
C TYR A 52 1.11 1.32 -9.84
N ILE A 53 0.42 0.61 -8.98
CA ILE A 53 -0.39 1.20 -7.91
C ILE A 53 0.01 0.60 -6.57
N ASP A 54 0.48 1.46 -5.64
CA ASP A 54 0.61 1.13 -4.23
C ASP A 54 -0.70 1.47 -3.51
N VAL A 55 -1.33 0.49 -2.89
CA VAL A 55 -2.50 0.72 -2.05
C VAL A 55 -2.13 0.48 -0.59
N SER A 56 -2.42 1.47 0.23
CA SER A 56 -2.09 1.42 1.65
C SER A 56 -3.07 0.53 2.43
N ILE A 57 -2.55 -0.56 3.02
CA ILE A 57 -3.29 -1.46 3.92
C ILE A 57 -2.45 -1.67 5.17
N ASP A 58 -2.90 -1.14 6.32
CA ASP A 58 -2.14 -1.17 7.58
C ASP A 58 -2.76 -2.09 8.65
N GLY A 59 -3.61 -3.00 8.27
CA GLY A 59 -4.20 -4.02 9.12
C GLY A 59 -4.75 -5.18 8.32
N ALA A 60 -4.84 -6.35 8.91
CA ALA A 60 -5.45 -7.52 8.30
C ALA A 60 -6.99 -7.50 8.36
N CYS A 61 -7.55 -6.58 9.13
CA CYS A 61 -8.99 -6.40 9.31
C CYS A 61 -9.36 -4.92 9.38
N ALA A 62 -10.66 -4.65 9.23
CA ALA A 62 -11.21 -3.28 9.27
C ALA A 62 -10.84 -2.56 10.56
N LYS A 63 -10.93 -3.24 11.71
CA LYS A 63 -10.64 -2.61 13.00
C LYS A 63 -9.24 -2.02 13.04
N THR A 64 -8.21 -2.81 12.75
CA THR A 64 -6.81 -2.37 12.85
C THR A 64 -6.48 -1.33 11.79
N HIS A 65 -6.93 -1.55 10.55
CA HIS A 65 -6.66 -0.61 9.47
C HIS A 65 -7.34 0.75 9.69
N ASP A 66 -8.64 0.74 10.03
CA ASP A 66 -9.42 1.97 10.23
C ASP A 66 -8.93 2.75 11.45
N ASP A 67 -8.59 2.05 12.55
CA ASP A 67 -7.98 2.67 13.73
C ASP A 67 -6.64 3.34 13.37
N PHE A 68 -5.79 2.67 12.57
CA PHE A 68 -4.52 3.22 12.11
C PHE A 68 -4.71 4.45 11.21
N ARG A 69 -5.69 4.43 10.33
CA ARG A 69 -6.02 5.54 9.41
C ARG A 69 -6.84 6.65 10.06
N GLY A 70 -7.48 6.36 11.18
CA GLY A 70 -8.37 7.28 11.90
C GLY A 70 -9.69 7.55 11.17
N VAL A 71 -10.10 6.68 10.24
CA VAL A 71 -11.34 6.85 9.44
C VAL A 71 -12.04 5.50 9.28
N PRO A 72 -13.24 5.32 9.87
CA PRO A 72 -14.00 4.08 9.74
C PRO A 72 -14.40 3.76 8.28
N GLY A 73 -14.41 2.47 7.93
CA GLY A 73 -14.87 1.98 6.64
C GLY A 73 -13.88 2.20 5.49
N THR A 74 -12.63 2.55 5.79
CA THR A 74 -11.59 2.70 4.76
C THR A 74 -11.03 1.36 4.32
N PHE A 75 -10.95 0.38 5.23
CA PHE A 75 -10.48 -0.97 4.91
C PHE A 75 -11.27 -1.62 3.78
N ASP A 76 -12.58 -1.72 3.95
CA ASP A 76 -13.44 -2.39 2.97
C ASP A 76 -13.36 -1.72 1.59
N LYS A 77 -13.34 -0.39 1.56
CA LYS A 77 -13.18 0.39 0.31
C LYS A 77 -11.82 0.16 -0.33
N ALA A 78 -10.75 0.12 0.46
CA ALA A 78 -9.40 -0.13 -0.07
C ALA A 78 -9.26 -1.55 -0.62
N ILE A 79 -9.83 -2.55 0.06
CA ILE A 79 -9.87 -3.93 -0.42
C ILE A 79 -10.68 -4.06 -1.71
N GLU A 80 -11.83 -3.40 -1.80
CA GLU A 80 -12.61 -3.34 -3.04
C GLU A 80 -11.82 -2.67 -4.16
N GLY A 81 -11.15 -1.54 -3.86
CA GLY A 81 -10.28 -0.84 -4.79
C GLY A 81 -9.14 -1.71 -5.32
N LEU A 82 -8.47 -2.48 -4.46
CA LEU A 82 -7.45 -3.46 -4.85
C LEU A 82 -8.01 -4.51 -5.81
N LYS A 83 -9.17 -5.09 -5.49
CA LYS A 83 -9.83 -6.08 -6.36
C LYS A 83 -10.17 -5.50 -7.72
N ASN A 84 -10.71 -4.28 -7.77
CA ASN A 84 -11.01 -3.58 -9.03
C ASN A 84 -9.75 -3.39 -9.89
N CYS A 85 -8.61 -3.06 -9.27
CA CYS A 85 -7.33 -2.92 -9.98
C CYS A 85 -6.83 -4.26 -10.53
N VAL A 86 -6.90 -5.34 -9.74
CA VAL A 86 -6.51 -6.70 -10.19
C VAL A 86 -7.42 -7.18 -11.31
N GLU A 87 -8.76 -7.00 -11.20
CA GLU A 87 -9.72 -7.33 -12.27
C GLU A 87 -9.43 -6.56 -13.57
N ALA A 88 -8.88 -5.36 -13.46
CA ALA A 88 -8.48 -4.56 -14.61
C ALA A 88 -7.07 -4.87 -15.13
N ASP A 89 -6.39 -5.89 -14.60
CA ASP A 89 -5.04 -6.29 -15.00
C ASP A 89 -4.02 -5.14 -14.80
N LEU A 90 -4.13 -4.43 -13.67
CA LEU A 90 -3.15 -3.44 -13.23
C LEU A 90 -2.18 -4.05 -12.22
N CYS A 91 -0.91 -3.71 -12.34
CA CYS A 91 0.10 -4.10 -11.37
C CYS A 91 -0.17 -3.41 -10.02
N VAL A 92 -0.46 -4.18 -8.99
CA VAL A 92 -0.80 -3.66 -7.66
C VAL A 92 0.16 -4.15 -6.58
N CYS A 93 0.37 -3.27 -5.61
CA CYS A 93 1.13 -3.54 -4.40
C CYS A 93 0.27 -3.22 -3.18
N ILE A 94 0.35 -4.03 -2.16
CA ILE A 94 -0.06 -3.65 -0.81
C ILE A 94 1.12 -3.01 -0.10
N ALA A 95 0.96 -1.76 0.30
CA ALA A 95 1.95 -0.99 1.05
C ALA A 95 1.51 -0.88 2.51
N THR A 96 2.31 -1.44 3.43
CA THR A 96 1.99 -1.45 4.88
C THR A 96 3.03 -0.68 5.66
N THR A 97 2.59 0.32 6.42
CA THR A 97 3.44 0.96 7.43
C THR A 97 3.30 0.18 8.73
N VAL A 98 4.40 -0.41 9.20
CA VAL A 98 4.39 -1.29 10.38
C VAL A 98 4.87 -0.55 11.61
N GLY A 99 4.05 -0.58 12.64
CA GLY A 99 4.29 -0.13 13.99
C GLY A 99 3.88 -1.19 15.01
N LYS A 100 4.01 -0.90 16.30
CA LYS A 100 3.67 -1.86 17.38
C LYS A 100 2.21 -2.32 17.35
N ASN A 101 1.32 -1.47 16.89
CA ASN A 101 -0.13 -1.74 16.84
C ASN A 101 -0.54 -2.75 15.76
N ASN A 102 0.29 -2.96 14.73
CA ASN A 102 -0.06 -3.87 13.62
C ASN A 102 1.03 -4.89 13.27
N MET A 103 2.23 -4.85 13.90
CA MET A 103 3.31 -5.79 13.57
C MET A 103 2.89 -7.27 13.72
N ALA A 104 2.03 -7.57 14.69
CA ALA A 104 1.55 -8.94 14.90
C ALA A 104 0.62 -9.43 13.78
N GLU A 105 0.01 -8.52 13.02
CA GLU A 105 -0.88 -8.84 11.89
C GLU A 105 -0.12 -8.98 10.56
N LEU A 106 1.18 -8.68 10.53
CA LEU A 106 1.98 -8.71 9.30
C LEU A 106 1.86 -10.02 8.51
N PRO A 107 1.89 -11.22 9.14
CA PRO A 107 1.66 -12.48 8.43
C PRO A 107 0.30 -12.50 7.70
N ALA A 108 -0.76 -12.08 8.38
CA ALA A 108 -2.10 -12.08 7.83
C ALA A 108 -2.30 -11.02 6.73
N ILE A 109 -1.57 -9.88 6.80
CA ILE A 109 -1.58 -8.88 5.72
C ILE A 109 -0.90 -9.42 4.47
N ILE A 110 0.20 -10.18 4.61
CA ILE A 110 0.86 -10.84 3.48
C ILE A 110 -0.06 -11.92 2.88
N ASP A 111 -0.74 -12.72 3.71
CA ASP A 111 -1.73 -13.70 3.25
C ASP A 111 -2.89 -13.02 2.49
N LEU A 112 -3.31 -11.84 2.95
CA LEU A 112 -4.30 -11.03 2.27
C LEU A 112 -3.80 -10.55 0.89
N ALA A 113 -2.53 -10.13 0.79
CA ALA A 113 -1.91 -9.75 -0.49
C ALA A 113 -1.92 -10.93 -1.48
N GLU A 114 -1.53 -12.12 -1.03
CA GLU A 114 -1.57 -13.34 -1.86
C GLU A 114 -3.00 -13.71 -2.28
N LYS A 115 -3.97 -13.62 -1.37
CA LYS A 115 -5.38 -13.92 -1.63
C LYS A 115 -6.02 -12.98 -2.65
N ILE A 116 -5.61 -11.72 -2.65
CA ILE A 116 -6.08 -10.70 -3.60
C ILE A 116 -5.31 -10.80 -4.92
N HIS A 117 -4.25 -11.58 -4.99
CA HIS A 117 -3.31 -11.64 -6.13
C HIS A 117 -2.57 -10.32 -6.37
N ALA A 118 -2.23 -9.60 -5.30
CA ALA A 118 -1.34 -8.47 -5.40
C ALA A 118 0.07 -8.96 -5.80
N GLU A 119 0.66 -8.34 -6.83
CA GLU A 119 1.98 -8.75 -7.31
C GLU A 119 3.08 -8.48 -6.29
N ARG A 120 2.90 -7.44 -5.48
CA ARG A 120 3.89 -6.97 -4.52
C ARG A 120 3.27 -6.65 -3.17
N PHE A 121 4.09 -6.82 -2.16
CA PHE A 121 3.88 -6.34 -0.80
C PHE A 121 5.09 -5.51 -0.39
N THR A 122 4.90 -4.27 0.05
CA THR A 122 5.98 -3.41 0.53
C THR A 122 5.82 -3.08 2.00
N TYR A 123 6.84 -3.41 2.76
CA TYR A 123 6.98 -3.02 4.16
C TYR A 123 7.62 -1.63 4.26
N PHE A 124 6.99 -0.76 5.01
CA PHE A 124 7.53 0.53 5.44
C PHE A 124 7.70 0.58 6.95
N ASN A 125 8.84 1.07 7.42
CA ASN A 125 9.00 1.40 8.83
C ASN A 125 8.08 2.57 9.18
N PHE A 126 7.40 2.49 10.34
CA PHE A 126 6.77 3.67 10.91
C PHE A 126 7.85 4.66 11.32
N ILE A 127 7.74 5.90 10.85
CA ILE A 127 8.63 7.01 11.22
C ILE A 127 7.77 8.10 11.86
N PRO A 128 8.00 8.45 13.13
CA PRO A 128 7.18 9.42 13.86
C PRO A 128 7.46 10.87 13.40
N THR A 129 7.00 11.20 12.18
CA THR A 129 7.10 12.54 11.60
C THR A 129 5.72 13.16 11.37
N GLY A 130 5.64 14.47 11.26
CA GLY A 130 4.37 15.16 11.04
C GLY A 130 3.34 14.79 12.12
N ARG A 131 2.16 14.32 11.72
CA ARG A 131 1.11 13.84 12.63
C ARG A 131 1.50 12.57 13.41
N GLY A 132 2.40 11.78 12.86
CA GLY A 132 2.93 10.56 13.50
C GLY A 132 3.71 10.86 14.79
N LYS A 133 4.14 12.10 15.04
CA LYS A 133 4.80 12.47 16.30
C LYS A 133 3.95 12.21 17.54
N ALA A 134 2.63 12.29 17.42
CA ALA A 134 1.70 11.97 18.51
C ALA A 134 1.64 10.47 18.84
N HIS A 135 2.22 9.61 17.98
CA HIS A 135 2.23 8.15 18.09
C HIS A 135 3.66 7.59 18.16
N PHE A 136 4.56 8.34 18.79
CA PHE A 136 5.97 7.93 18.94
C PHE A 136 6.12 6.57 19.65
N ASP A 137 5.19 6.24 20.54
CA ASP A 137 5.07 4.96 21.22
C ASP A 137 4.85 3.77 20.27
N GLN A 138 4.39 4.02 19.04
CA GLN A 138 4.17 3.01 18.00
C GLN A 138 5.44 2.66 17.22
N ASP A 139 6.54 3.40 17.42
CA ASP A 139 7.80 3.08 16.77
C ASP A 139 8.38 1.76 17.28
N LEU A 140 8.87 0.94 16.36
CA LEU A 140 9.47 -0.35 16.66
C LEU A 140 10.87 -0.18 17.26
N SER A 141 11.17 -0.95 18.29
CA SER A 141 12.55 -1.10 18.78
C SER A 141 13.44 -1.77 17.71
N PRO A 142 14.76 -1.66 17.82
CA PRO A 142 15.67 -2.36 16.90
C PRO A 142 15.43 -3.87 16.83
N GLN A 143 15.13 -4.50 17.96
CA GLN A 143 14.83 -5.94 18.01
C GLN A 143 13.52 -6.28 17.28
N GLU A 144 12.46 -5.52 17.51
CA GLU A 144 11.18 -5.70 16.81
C GLU A 144 11.34 -5.52 15.30
N ARG A 145 12.16 -4.57 14.83
CA ARG A 145 12.48 -4.40 13.41
C ARG A 145 13.21 -5.60 12.84
N GLU A 146 14.19 -6.14 13.59
CA GLU A 146 14.89 -7.36 13.18
C GLU A 146 13.92 -8.55 13.08
N ASP A 147 13.03 -8.71 14.05
CA ASP A 147 12.02 -9.80 14.05
C ASP A 147 11.08 -9.69 12.85
N VAL A 148 10.63 -8.48 12.51
CA VAL A 148 9.85 -8.20 11.29
C VAL A 148 10.65 -8.60 10.05
N MET A 149 11.89 -8.16 9.91
CA MET A 149 12.73 -8.49 8.75
C MET A 149 12.97 -10.00 8.64
N ARG A 150 13.24 -10.67 9.75
CA ARG A 150 13.40 -12.13 9.81
C ARG A 150 12.13 -12.85 9.36
N HIS A 151 10.95 -12.36 9.80
CA HIS A 151 9.67 -12.91 9.35
C HIS A 151 9.50 -12.76 7.83
N LEU A 152 9.77 -11.59 7.26
CA LEU A 152 9.68 -11.33 5.82
C LEU A 152 10.62 -12.26 5.03
N LEU A 153 11.88 -12.42 5.47
CA LEU A 153 12.86 -13.30 4.83
C LEU A 153 12.41 -14.77 4.88
N ASN A 154 11.89 -15.23 6.02
CA ASN A 154 11.37 -16.60 6.15
C ASN A 154 10.18 -16.82 5.21
N ARG A 155 9.29 -15.84 5.08
CA ARG A 155 8.13 -15.92 4.19
C ARG A 155 8.57 -16.03 2.72
N MET A 156 9.54 -15.20 2.32
CA MET A 156 10.11 -15.25 0.96
C MET A 156 10.77 -16.61 0.68
N SER A 157 11.54 -17.13 1.63
CA SER A 157 12.21 -18.42 1.51
C SER A 157 11.24 -19.61 1.46
N ALA A 158 10.07 -19.49 2.06
CA ALA A 158 9.01 -20.49 2.04
C ALA A 158 8.20 -20.51 0.72
N GLY A 159 8.51 -19.63 -0.23
CA GLY A 159 7.85 -19.59 -1.54
C GLY A 159 6.61 -18.71 -1.59
N CYS A 160 6.69 -17.51 -1.02
CA CYS A 160 5.64 -16.48 -1.13
C CYS A 160 5.34 -16.17 -2.61
N LYS A 161 4.05 -16.14 -2.98
CA LYS A 161 3.62 -15.83 -4.35
C LYS A 161 3.70 -14.34 -4.65
N THR A 162 3.54 -13.51 -3.63
CA THR A 162 3.67 -12.05 -3.72
C THR A 162 5.13 -11.65 -3.52
N THR A 163 5.67 -10.80 -4.39
CA THR A 163 7.02 -10.26 -4.21
C THR A 163 7.07 -9.34 -3.00
N VAL A 164 7.84 -9.73 -1.98
CA VAL A 164 7.98 -8.93 -0.76
C VAL A 164 9.15 -7.95 -0.92
N LEU A 165 8.89 -6.69 -0.64
CA LEU A 165 9.87 -5.60 -0.64
C LEU A 165 9.93 -4.97 0.75
N ALA A 166 11.12 -4.56 1.16
CA ALA A 166 11.33 -3.82 2.40
C ALA A 166 12.06 -2.52 2.10
N THR A 167 11.60 -1.43 2.71
CA THR A 167 12.37 -0.19 2.70
C THR A 167 13.55 -0.34 3.67
N PRO A 168 14.75 0.15 3.30
CA PRO A 168 15.89 0.11 4.21
C PRO A 168 15.54 0.83 5.51
N PRO A 169 16.08 0.36 6.65
CA PRO A 169 15.97 1.08 7.93
C PRO A 169 16.62 2.46 7.76
N GLN A 170 15.90 3.51 8.13
CA GLN A 170 16.43 4.88 8.21
C GLN A 170 16.92 5.18 9.61
#